data_474e0a64b079100a0e6b39330432635f
#
_entry.id   474e0a64b079100a0e6b39330432635f
#
_cell.length_a   1.000
_cell.length_b   1.000
_cell.length_c   1.000
_cell.angle_alpha   90.00
_cell.angle_beta   90.00
_cell.angle_gamma   90.00
#
_symmetry.space_group_name_H-M   'P 1'
#
loop_
_entity.id
_entity.type
_entity.pdbx_description
1 polymer ?
#
loop_
_entity_poly.entity_id
_entity_poly.type
_entity_poly.pdbx_seq_one_letter_code
_entity_poly.pdbx_strand_id
1 'polypeptide(L)' 'MSEWISVKDKVPEAGEYVVCIAKRNPFSMFMPMVARIKKNGWVNPITEQYISEVTHWMPLPHPPKRE' A
#
# COMPACT_ATOMS: atom_id res chain seq x y z
N MET A 1 -14.68 10.87 2.08
CA MET A 1 -13.48 11.45 1.59
C MET A 1 -12.26 10.74 2.09
N SER A 2 -11.39 10.35 1.21
CA SER A 2 -10.21 9.67 1.66
C SER A 2 -9.11 10.67 1.91
N GLU A 3 -8.31 10.35 2.88
CA GLU A 3 -7.15 11.16 3.17
C GLU A 3 -5.93 10.29 3.13
N TRP A 4 -4.95 10.74 2.37
CA TRP A 4 -3.70 10.03 2.29
C TRP A 4 -2.87 10.30 3.52
N ILE A 5 -2.29 9.25 4.06
CA ILE A 5 -1.45 9.34 5.25
C ILE A 5 -0.01 9.21 4.82
N SER A 6 0.83 10.15 5.23
CA SER A 6 2.24 10.07 4.93
C SER A 6 2.88 8.94 5.72
N VAL A 7 3.74 8.16 5.07
CA VAL A 7 4.45 7.09 5.78
C VAL A 7 5.40 7.65 6.83
N LYS A 8 5.73 8.92 6.72
CA LYS A 8 6.55 9.56 7.75
C LYS A 8 5.76 9.81 9.02
N ASP A 9 4.45 9.94 8.91
CA ASP A 9 3.60 10.20 10.06
C ASP A 9 3.14 8.92 10.73
N LYS A 10 2.80 7.93 9.92
CA LYS A 10 2.23 6.70 10.44
C LYS A 10 2.39 5.61 9.40
N VAL A 11 2.57 4.38 9.86
CA VAL A 11 2.62 3.23 8.98
C VAL A 11 1.52 2.25 9.39
N PRO A 12 1.00 1.47 8.43
CA PRO A 12 -0.03 0.48 8.76
C PRO A 12 0.57 -0.71 9.48
N GLU A 13 -0.30 -1.48 10.11
CA GLU A 13 0.13 -2.65 10.84
C GLU A 13 0.37 -3.83 9.90
N ALA A 14 1.28 -4.69 10.31
CA ALA A 14 1.60 -5.87 9.52
C ALA A 14 0.35 -6.74 9.32
N GLY A 15 0.21 -7.24 8.12
CA GLY A 15 -0.93 -8.06 7.76
C GLY A 15 -2.05 -7.31 7.09
N GLU A 16 -2.01 -6.00 7.11
CA GLU A 16 -3.07 -5.19 6.51
C GLU A 16 -2.87 -5.03 5.01
N TYR A 17 -3.97 -4.84 4.31
CA TYR A 17 -3.96 -4.45 2.90
C TYR A 17 -4.33 -2.99 2.82
N VAL A 18 -3.57 -2.24 2.05
CA VAL A 18 -3.81 -0.79 1.93
C VAL A 18 -3.63 -0.38 0.48
N VAL A 19 -4.15 0.81 0.17
CA VAL A 19 -3.83 1.48 -1.10
C VAL A 19 -2.68 2.42 -0.80
N CYS A 20 -1.69 2.43 -1.66
CA CYS A 20 -0.54 3.30 -1.45
C CYS A 20 -0.12 3.98 -2.74
N ILE A 21 0.59 5.08 -2.59
CA ILE A 21 1.22 5.76 -3.72
C ILE A 21 2.68 5.33 -3.72
N ALA A 22 3.07 4.64 -4.76
CA ALA A 22 4.38 4.01 -4.76
C ALA A 22 4.93 3.83 -6.16
N LYS A 23 6.21 3.50 -6.21
CA LYS A 23 6.87 3.10 -7.44
C LYS A 23 7.10 1.60 -7.43
N ARG A 24 6.98 0.98 -8.59
CA ARG A 24 7.33 -0.43 -8.72
C ARG A 24 8.84 -0.63 -8.67
N ASN A 25 9.55 0.29 -9.29
CA ASN A 25 11.02 0.24 -9.35
C ASN A 25 11.51 1.65 -9.58
N PRO A 26 12.82 1.88 -9.51
CA PRO A 26 13.35 3.24 -9.60
C PRO A 26 13.04 3.97 -10.90
N PHE A 27 12.68 3.23 -11.95
CA PHE A 27 12.41 3.84 -13.24
C PHE A 27 10.93 4.06 -13.50
N SER A 28 10.08 3.65 -12.57
CA SER A 28 8.64 3.81 -12.72
C SER A 28 8.19 5.14 -12.18
N MET A 29 6.98 5.50 -12.54
CA MET A 29 6.33 6.66 -11.96
C MET A 29 5.59 6.26 -10.70
N PHE A 30 5.39 7.23 -9.83
CA PHE A 30 4.54 7.01 -8.68
C PHE A 30 3.11 6.79 -9.12
N MET A 31 2.47 5.79 -8.55
CA MET A 31 1.10 5.49 -8.92
C MET A 31 0.40 4.78 -7.77
N PRO A 32 -0.93 4.85 -7.73
CA PRO A 32 -1.67 4.12 -6.69
C PRO A 32 -1.58 2.63 -6.96
N MET A 33 -1.43 1.89 -5.89
CA MET A 33 -1.45 0.44 -6.00
C MET A 33 -1.80 -0.16 -4.66
N VAL A 34 -2.28 -1.40 -4.69
CA VAL A 34 -2.60 -2.13 -3.48
C VAL A 34 -1.34 -2.77 -2.95
N ALA A 35 -1.18 -2.76 -1.65
CA ALA A 35 -0.04 -3.39 -1.01
C ALA A 35 -0.48 -4.14 0.22
N ARG A 36 0.25 -5.18 0.52
CA ARG A 36 0.10 -5.91 1.77
C ARG A 36 1.30 -5.59 2.65
N ILE A 37 1.03 -5.41 3.93
CA ILE A 37 2.07 -4.99 4.85
C ILE A 37 2.69 -6.22 5.49
N LYS A 38 4.01 -6.32 5.37
CA LYS A 38 4.77 -7.36 6.03
C LYS A 38 5.72 -6.73 7.02
N LYS A 39 6.30 -7.58 7.87
CA LYS A 39 7.25 -7.11 8.86
C LYS A 39 8.36 -6.26 8.24
N ASN A 40 8.82 -6.67 7.08
CA ASN A 40 9.99 -6.04 6.46
C ASN A 40 9.64 -5.06 5.37
N GLY A 41 8.36 -4.77 5.20
CA GLY A 41 8.01 -3.78 4.21
C GLY A 41 6.70 -4.04 3.52
N TRP A 42 6.56 -3.46 2.36
CA TRP A 42 5.33 -3.46 1.59
C TRP A 42 5.51 -4.35 0.38
N VAL A 43 4.55 -5.24 0.15
CA VAL A 43 4.65 -6.16 -0.98
C VAL A 43 3.40 -6.08 -1.82
N ASN A 44 3.58 -6.36 -3.10
CA ASN A 44 2.48 -6.52 -4.02
C ASN A 44 1.81 -7.86 -3.73
N PRO A 45 0.50 -7.87 -3.40
CA PRO A 45 -0.14 -9.12 -3.00
C PRO A 45 -0.28 -10.13 -4.13
N ILE A 46 -0.15 -9.69 -5.37
CA ILE A 46 -0.28 -10.59 -6.51
C ILE A 46 1.05 -11.21 -6.88
N THR A 47 2.10 -10.40 -6.98
CA THR A 47 3.41 -10.89 -7.40
C THR A 47 4.30 -11.23 -6.23
N GLU A 48 3.95 -10.75 -5.04
CA GLU A 48 4.73 -10.93 -3.82
C GLU A 48 6.11 -10.31 -3.88
N GLN A 49 6.26 -9.32 -4.73
CA GLN A 49 7.51 -8.58 -4.81
C GLN A 49 7.41 -7.34 -3.95
N TYR A 50 8.53 -6.96 -3.37
CA TYR A 50 8.58 -5.78 -2.55
C TYR A 50 8.40 -4.53 -3.40
N ILE A 51 7.67 -3.57 -2.84
CA ILE A 51 7.43 -2.31 -3.50
C ILE A 51 8.57 -1.37 -3.15
N SER A 52 9.10 -0.71 -4.16
CA SER A 52 10.34 0.03 -4.04
C SER A 52 10.24 1.23 -3.11
N GLU A 53 9.25 2.06 -3.34
CA GLU A 53 9.14 3.32 -2.61
C GLU A 53 7.68 3.64 -2.36
N VAL A 54 7.33 3.91 -1.13
CA VAL A 54 5.97 4.28 -0.78
C VAL A 54 6.02 5.63 -0.08
N THR A 55 5.16 6.55 -0.50
CA THR A 55 5.12 7.87 0.10
C THR A 55 3.88 8.07 0.97
N HIS A 56 2.75 7.56 0.50
CA HIS A 56 1.48 7.76 1.19
C HIS A 56 0.65 6.51 1.09
N TRP A 57 -0.27 6.35 2.02
CA TRP A 57 -1.14 5.18 2.03
C TRP A 57 -2.47 5.56 2.65
N MET A 58 -3.44 4.69 2.46
CA MET A 58 -4.70 4.79 3.18
C MET A 58 -5.30 3.40 3.26
N PRO A 59 -6.14 3.15 4.28
CA PRO A 59 -6.75 1.83 4.42
C PRO A 59 -7.68 1.53 3.26
N LEU A 60 -7.76 0.26 2.90
CA LEU A 60 -8.76 -0.17 1.92
C LEU A 60 -10.14 -0.10 2.55
N PRO A 61 -11.14 0.30 1.79
CA PRO A 61 -12.50 0.20 2.30
C PRO A 61 -12.89 -1.27 2.43
N HIS A 62 -13.81 -1.52 3.34
CA HIS A 62 -14.32 -2.87 3.48
C HIS A 62 -14.98 -3.31 2.18
N PRO A 63 -14.77 -4.55 1.75
CA PRO A 63 -15.45 -5.02 0.55
C PRO A 63 -16.95 -5.10 0.80
N PRO A 64 -17.75 -4.98 -0.25
CA PRO A 64 -19.17 -5.15 -0.07
C PRO A 64 -19.50 -6.56 0.36
N LYS A 65 -20.57 -6.68 1.10
CA LYS A 65 -21.00 -8.00 1.54
C LYS A 65 -21.49 -8.81 0.36
N ARG A 66 -21.14 -10.08 0.38
CA ARG A 66 -21.63 -10.98 -0.64
C ARG A 66 -23.02 -11.47 -0.28
N GLU A 67 -23.82 -11.59 -1.27
CA GLU A 67 -25.19 -12.06 -1.06
C GLU A 67 -25.38 -13.46 -1.52
#